data_884ef19eb2b6998b62ad686fd101f4ed
#
_entry.id   884ef19eb2b6998b62ad686fd101f4ed
#
_cell.length_a   1.000
_cell.length_b   1.000
_cell.length_c   1.000
_cell.angle_alpha   90.00
_cell.angle_beta   90.00
_cell.angle_gamma   90.00
#
_symmetry.space_group_name_H-M   'P 1'
#
loop_
_entity.id
_entity.type
_entity.pdbx_description
1 polymer ?
#
loop_
_entity_poly.entity_id
_entity_poly.type
_entity_poly.pdbx_seq_one_letter_code
_entity_poly.pdbx_strand_id
1 'polypeptide(L)'
;MAAGPRPDPDPAARLQRLRDEVLAALEQRDLARDAEERGDGHHHPAEAATDADLRERELRQQLRWREREERLRAALEAIEAGTYGVCVDCGAEIPEGRLRALPDAVRCVSCQRVASRRP
;
A
#
# COMPACT_ATOMS: atom_id res chain seq x y z
N MET A 1 -31.95 -9.37 -2.87
CA MET A 1 -31.07 -8.20 -3.00
C MET A 1 -29.77 -8.48 -2.28
N ALA A 2 -28.71 -8.58 -3.04
CA ALA A 2 -27.39 -8.70 -2.44
C ALA A 2 -27.03 -7.35 -1.82
N ALA A 3 -27.23 -7.21 -0.53
CA ALA A 3 -26.67 -6.10 0.18
C ALA A 3 -25.14 -6.27 0.12
N GLY A 4 -24.44 -5.28 -0.35
CA GLY A 4 -22.99 -5.24 -0.21
C GLY A 4 -22.59 -5.39 1.25
N PRO A 5 -21.30 -5.61 1.56
CA PRO A 5 -20.86 -5.76 2.93
C PRO A 5 -21.38 -4.59 3.76
N ARG A 6 -22.02 -4.89 4.85
CA ARG A 6 -22.58 -3.87 5.74
C ARG A 6 -21.43 -3.03 6.30
N PRO A 7 -21.62 -1.69 6.40
CA PRO A 7 -20.64 -0.88 7.13
C PRO A 7 -20.52 -1.42 8.56
N ASP A 8 -19.33 -1.42 9.09
CA ASP A 8 -19.09 -1.83 10.45
C ASP A 8 -19.97 -0.99 11.40
N PRO A 9 -20.69 -1.63 12.32
CA PRO A 9 -21.53 -0.88 13.26
C PRO A 9 -20.72 -0.07 14.27
N ASP A 10 -19.41 -0.36 14.38
CA ASP A 10 -18.50 0.34 15.28
C ASP A 10 -17.32 0.92 14.52
N PRO A 11 -17.32 2.24 14.25
CA PRO A 11 -16.21 2.89 13.55
C PRO A 11 -14.87 2.74 14.25
N ALA A 12 -14.84 2.71 15.57
CA ALA A 12 -13.59 2.54 16.33
C ALA A 12 -13.00 1.16 16.12
N ALA A 13 -13.83 0.11 16.15
CA ALA A 13 -13.39 -1.26 15.88
C ALA A 13 -12.85 -1.41 14.44
N ARG A 14 -13.51 -0.74 13.50
CA ARG A 14 -13.08 -0.73 12.10
C ARG A 14 -11.70 -0.09 11.94
N LEU A 15 -11.48 1.05 12.55
CA LEU A 15 -10.19 1.74 12.51
C LEU A 15 -9.10 0.88 13.16
N GLN A 16 -9.41 0.21 14.26
CA GLN A 16 -8.48 -0.69 14.91
C GLN A 16 -8.06 -1.84 14.00
N ARG A 17 -9.01 -2.45 13.29
CA ARG A 17 -8.71 -3.52 12.34
C ARG A 17 -7.85 -3.03 11.18
N LEU A 18 -8.16 -1.85 10.64
CA LEU A 18 -7.37 -1.24 9.56
C LEU A 18 -5.96 -0.97 10.02
N ARG A 19 -5.79 -0.47 11.22
CA ARG A 19 -4.48 -0.24 11.83
C ARG A 19 -3.70 -1.55 11.92
N ASP A 20 -4.33 -2.61 12.40
CA ASP A 20 -3.70 -3.93 12.53
C ASP A 20 -3.30 -4.49 11.16
N GLU A 21 -4.12 -4.32 10.15
CA GLU A 21 -3.82 -4.74 8.77
C GLU A 21 -2.63 -3.98 8.19
N VAL A 22 -2.58 -2.66 8.40
CA VAL A 22 -1.47 -1.82 7.93
C VAL A 22 -0.17 -2.22 8.62
N LEU A 23 -0.21 -2.40 9.94
CA LEU A 23 0.96 -2.82 10.70
C LEU A 23 1.45 -4.21 10.27
N ALA A 24 0.54 -5.14 10.02
CA ALA A 24 0.89 -6.47 9.54
C ALA A 24 1.55 -6.41 8.15
N ALA A 25 1.03 -5.56 7.25
CA ALA A 25 1.60 -5.38 5.93
C ALA A 25 3.01 -4.79 5.99
N LEU A 26 3.23 -3.81 6.86
CA LEU A 26 4.55 -3.21 7.08
C LEU A 26 5.54 -4.22 7.66
N GLU A 27 5.10 -5.04 8.61
CA GLU A 27 5.93 -6.09 9.21
C GLU A 27 6.35 -7.13 8.18
N GLN A 28 5.44 -7.58 7.33
CA GLN A 28 5.76 -8.49 6.25
C GLN A 28 6.78 -7.90 5.28
N ARG A 29 6.67 -6.60 5.02
CA ARG A 29 7.61 -5.89 4.16
C ARG A 29 9.01 -5.87 4.76
N ASP A 30 9.12 -5.61 6.06
CA ASP A 30 10.39 -5.59 6.76
C ASP A 30 11.05 -6.98 6.76
N LEU A 31 10.27 -8.04 6.98
CA LEU A 31 10.76 -9.41 6.91
C LEU A 31 11.27 -9.77 5.52
N ALA A 32 10.57 -9.36 4.48
CA ALA A 32 10.99 -9.60 3.09
C ALA A 32 12.30 -8.86 2.77
N ARG A 33 12.43 -7.63 3.25
CA ARG A 33 13.67 -6.85 3.09
C ARG A 33 14.85 -7.53 3.79
N ASP A 34 14.66 -8.01 5.01
CA ASP A 34 15.69 -8.71 5.77
C ASP A 34 16.12 -9.99 5.06
N ALA A 35 15.18 -10.73 4.48
CA ALA A 35 15.49 -11.93 3.70
C ALA A 35 16.31 -11.61 2.45
N GLU A 36 16.02 -10.52 1.76
CA GLU A 36 16.78 -10.05 0.61
C GLU A 36 18.21 -9.66 1.01
N GLU A 37 18.37 -8.95 2.12
CA GLU A 37 19.69 -8.54 2.62
C GLU A 37 20.55 -9.72 3.03
N ARG A 38 19.94 -10.81 3.54
CA ARG A 38 20.66 -12.04 3.88
C ARG A 38 21.02 -12.89 2.66
N GLY A 39 20.56 -12.50 1.48
CA GLY A 39 20.84 -13.25 0.27
C GLY A 39 20.08 -14.56 0.14
N ASP A 40 18.96 -14.69 0.84
CA ASP A 40 18.10 -15.88 0.78
C ASP A 40 17.31 -15.98 -0.52
N GLY A 41 17.45 -15.00 -1.42
CA GLY A 41 16.89 -15.06 -2.76
C GLY A 41 17.71 -15.97 -3.65
N HIS A 42 17.06 -16.90 -4.33
CA HIS A 42 17.72 -17.77 -5.29
C HIS A 42 18.11 -16.99 -6.53
N HIS A 43 19.37 -16.60 -6.58
CA HIS A 43 19.96 -16.11 -7.80
C HIS A 43 20.48 -17.29 -8.59
N HIS A 44 19.75 -17.69 -9.62
CA HIS A 44 20.29 -18.61 -10.61
C HIS A 44 21.19 -17.82 -11.54
N PRO A 45 22.48 -18.15 -11.60
CA PRO A 45 23.43 -17.44 -12.49
C PRO A 45 23.25 -17.81 -13.96
N ALA A 46 22.07 -18.26 -14.35
CA ALA A 46 21.84 -18.64 -15.72
C ALA A 46 21.59 -17.41 -16.57
N GLU A 47 22.53 -17.13 -17.46
CA GLU A 47 22.40 -16.23 -18.59
C GLU A 47 22.55 -14.73 -18.31
N ALA A 48 23.66 -14.16 -18.76
CA ALA A 48 24.03 -12.75 -18.58
C ALA A 48 23.01 -11.76 -19.17
N ALA A 49 22.26 -12.14 -20.22
CA ALA A 49 21.23 -11.28 -20.82
C ALA A 49 20.00 -11.12 -19.92
N THR A 50 19.71 -12.13 -19.12
CA THR A 50 18.60 -12.12 -18.17
C THR A 50 18.95 -11.39 -16.86
N ASP A 51 20.24 -11.26 -16.53
CA ASP A 51 20.66 -10.58 -15.31
C ASP A 51 20.32 -9.09 -15.32
N ALA A 52 20.50 -8.41 -16.45
CA ALA A 52 20.15 -7.00 -16.58
C ALA A 52 18.63 -6.80 -16.48
N ASP A 53 17.86 -7.66 -17.12
CA ASP A 53 16.40 -7.62 -17.07
C ASP A 53 15.89 -7.92 -15.66
N LEU A 54 16.48 -8.87 -14.97
CA LEU A 54 16.13 -9.21 -13.60
C LEU A 54 16.41 -8.05 -12.65
N ARG A 55 17.57 -7.39 -12.79
CA ARG A 55 17.93 -6.22 -11.98
C ARG A 55 16.95 -5.08 -12.19
N GLU A 56 16.54 -4.84 -13.43
CA GLU A 56 15.58 -3.81 -13.75
C GLU A 56 14.21 -4.10 -13.15
N ARG A 57 13.77 -5.36 -13.20
CA ARG A 57 12.51 -5.81 -12.57
C ARG A 57 12.57 -5.67 -11.06
N GLU A 58 13.68 -6.07 -10.45
CA GLU A 58 13.90 -5.94 -9.01
C GLU A 58 13.85 -4.48 -8.57
N LEU A 59 14.51 -3.60 -9.33
CA LEU A 59 14.51 -2.18 -9.04
C LEU A 59 13.11 -1.59 -9.12
N ARG A 60 12.33 -1.93 -10.16
CA ARG A 60 10.93 -1.50 -10.29
C ARG A 60 10.06 -2.03 -9.16
N GLN A 61 10.28 -3.28 -8.76
CA GLN A 61 9.57 -3.88 -7.64
C GLN A 61 9.89 -3.17 -6.33
N GLN A 62 11.16 -2.85 -6.09
CA GLN A 62 11.57 -2.09 -4.91
C GLN A 62 10.92 -0.71 -4.85
N LEU A 63 10.84 -0.02 -5.98
CA LEU A 63 10.19 1.29 -6.07
C LEU A 63 8.70 1.19 -5.74
N ARG A 64 8.00 0.18 -6.27
CA ARG A 64 6.59 -0.07 -5.96
C ARG A 64 6.38 -0.38 -4.49
N TRP A 65 7.28 -1.15 -3.90
CA TRP A 65 7.22 -1.48 -2.47
C TRP A 65 7.41 -0.26 -1.59
N ARG A 66 8.35 0.62 -1.96
CA ARG A 66 8.59 1.87 -1.24
C ARG A 66 7.37 2.79 -1.29
N GLU A 67 6.77 2.93 -2.46
CA GLU A 67 5.57 3.72 -2.63
C GLU A 67 4.41 3.19 -1.77
N ARG A 68 4.26 1.87 -1.76
CA ARG A 68 3.24 1.23 -0.94
C ARG A 68 3.52 1.43 0.55
N GLU A 69 4.77 1.28 0.96
CA GLU A 69 5.18 1.50 2.35
C GLU A 69 4.86 2.92 2.80
N GLU A 70 5.15 3.90 1.97
CA GLU A 70 4.81 5.30 2.26
C GLU A 70 3.30 5.50 2.40
N ARG A 71 2.51 4.90 1.51
CA ARG A 71 1.05 4.96 1.62
C ARG A 71 0.51 4.29 2.87
N LEU A 72 1.07 3.14 3.23
CA LEU A 72 0.68 2.43 4.46
C LEU A 72 1.01 3.24 5.70
N ARG A 73 2.17 3.87 5.75
CA ARG A 73 2.55 4.76 6.86
C ARG A 73 1.65 5.98 6.93
N ALA A 74 1.34 6.58 5.78
CA ALA A 74 0.42 7.71 5.71
C ALA A 74 -1.00 7.32 6.15
N ALA A 75 -1.47 6.13 5.78
CA ALA A 75 -2.75 5.61 6.21
C ALA A 75 -2.78 5.41 7.73
N LEU A 76 -1.72 4.87 8.30
CA LEU A 76 -1.60 4.69 9.75
C LEU A 76 -1.65 6.03 10.48
N GLU A 77 -0.90 7.01 10.01
CA GLU A 77 -0.92 8.36 10.58
C GLU A 77 -2.31 8.98 10.50
N ALA A 78 -2.99 8.80 9.37
CA ALA A 78 -4.36 9.30 9.18
C ALA A 78 -5.35 8.63 10.14
N ILE A 79 -5.22 7.33 10.37
CA ILE A 79 -6.05 6.61 11.35
C ILE A 79 -5.83 7.19 12.75
N GLU A 80 -4.58 7.40 13.14
CA GLU A 80 -4.23 7.94 14.45
C GLU A 80 -4.70 9.40 14.62
N ALA A 81 -4.64 10.18 13.54
CA ALA A 81 -5.08 11.58 13.53
C ALA A 81 -6.59 11.75 13.34
N GLY A 82 -7.32 10.67 13.04
CA GLY A 82 -8.77 10.75 12.77
C GLY A 82 -9.11 11.31 11.39
N THR A 83 -8.16 11.33 10.46
CA THR A 83 -8.35 11.87 9.10
C THR A 83 -8.35 10.78 8.03
N TYR A 84 -8.42 9.54 8.44
CA TYR A 84 -8.46 8.41 7.50
C TYR A 84 -9.68 8.50 6.57
N GLY A 85 -9.45 8.26 5.28
CA GLY A 85 -10.51 8.33 4.28
C GLY A 85 -10.70 9.70 3.65
N VAL A 86 -9.81 10.64 3.94
CA VAL A 86 -9.83 11.98 3.34
C VAL A 86 -8.66 12.09 2.35
N CYS A 87 -8.96 12.54 1.12
CA CYS A 87 -7.93 12.73 0.11
C CYS A 87 -6.92 13.78 0.56
N VAL A 88 -5.62 13.44 0.51
CA VAL A 88 -4.53 14.33 0.95
C VAL A 88 -4.37 15.55 0.04
N ASP A 89 -4.83 15.48 -1.20
CA ASP A 89 -4.66 16.56 -2.18
C ASP A 89 -5.86 17.50 -2.23
N CYS A 90 -7.09 16.98 -2.25
CA CYS A 90 -8.29 17.81 -2.43
C CYS A 90 -9.18 17.90 -1.18
N GLY A 91 -8.94 17.10 -0.16
CA GLY A 91 -9.73 17.12 1.06
C GLY A 91 -11.11 16.45 0.97
N ALA A 92 -11.47 15.89 -0.18
CA ALA A 92 -12.73 15.18 -0.36
C ALA A 92 -12.68 13.81 0.30
N GLU A 93 -13.84 13.28 0.67
CA GLU A 93 -13.93 11.92 1.19
C GLU A 93 -13.59 10.90 0.09
N ILE A 94 -12.74 9.95 0.43
CA ILE A 94 -12.46 8.81 -0.45
C ILE A 94 -13.62 7.82 -0.32
N PRO A 95 -14.21 7.35 -1.43
CA PRO A 95 -15.31 6.41 -1.37
C PRO A 95 -14.96 5.15 -0.57
N GLU A 96 -15.88 4.68 0.24
CA GLU A 96 -15.67 3.52 1.09
C GLU A 96 -15.29 2.25 0.30
N GLY A 97 -15.90 2.06 -0.87
CA GLY A 97 -15.56 0.95 -1.75
C GLY A 97 -14.10 0.96 -2.18
N ARG A 98 -13.56 2.15 -2.43
CA ARG A 98 -12.14 2.29 -2.76
C ARG A 98 -11.25 1.97 -1.55
N LEU A 99 -11.64 2.41 -0.37
CA LEU A 99 -10.90 2.13 0.86
C LEU A 99 -10.92 0.63 1.23
N ARG A 100 -11.99 -0.07 0.91
CA ARG A 100 -12.04 -1.53 1.10
C ARG A 100 -11.11 -2.27 0.16
N ALA A 101 -11.06 -1.83 -1.09
CA ALA A 101 -10.17 -2.42 -2.09
C ALA A 101 -8.71 -2.04 -1.85
N LEU A 102 -8.47 -0.80 -1.45
CA LEU A 102 -7.15 -0.24 -1.20
C LEU A 102 -7.13 0.47 0.16
N PRO A 103 -6.91 -0.26 1.26
CA PRO A 103 -6.87 0.36 2.59
C PRO A 103 -5.80 1.44 2.74
N ASP A 104 -4.75 1.36 1.94
CA ASP A 104 -3.66 2.33 1.89
C ASP A 104 -3.92 3.49 0.93
N ALA A 105 -5.12 3.62 0.38
CA ALA A 105 -5.46 4.73 -0.50
C ALA A 105 -5.47 6.05 0.29
N VAL A 106 -4.67 7.01 -0.17
CA VAL A 106 -4.57 8.33 0.45
C VAL A 106 -5.14 9.42 -0.45
N ARG A 107 -5.51 9.07 -1.68
CA ARG A 107 -6.06 9.98 -2.68
C ARG A 107 -7.35 9.44 -3.28
N CYS A 108 -8.26 10.33 -3.64
CA CYS A 108 -9.41 9.97 -4.46
C CYS A 108 -8.96 9.57 -5.87
N VAL A 109 -9.84 8.96 -6.64
CA VAL A 109 -9.50 8.48 -7.99
C VAL A 109 -8.98 9.62 -8.87
N SER A 110 -9.62 10.77 -8.84
CA SER A 110 -9.23 11.92 -9.66
C SER A 110 -7.84 12.43 -9.31
N CYS A 111 -7.53 12.59 -8.03
CA CYS A 111 -6.21 13.06 -7.59
C CYS A 111 -5.14 12.00 -7.83
N GLN A 112 -5.47 10.73 -7.70
CA GLN A 112 -4.53 9.66 -7.99
C GLN A 112 -4.17 9.62 -9.48
N ARG A 113 -5.13 9.86 -10.36
CA ARG A 113 -4.85 9.97 -11.80
C ARG A 113 -3.90 11.10 -12.12
N VAL A 114 -4.08 12.25 -11.49
CA VAL A 114 -3.16 13.39 -11.66
C VAL A 114 -1.77 13.06 -11.16
N ALA A 115 -1.65 12.48 -9.97
CA ALA A 115 -0.37 12.08 -9.40
C ALA A 115 0.36 11.03 -10.26
N SER A 116 -0.39 10.08 -10.85
CA SER A 116 0.18 9.03 -11.70
C SER A 116 0.65 9.55 -13.06
N ARG A 117 0.18 10.72 -13.51
CA ARG A 117 0.58 11.33 -14.77
C ARG A 117 1.85 12.18 -14.67
N ARG A 118 2.25 12.53 -13.46
CA ARG A 118 3.49 13.29 -13.26
C ARG A 118 4.69 12.38 -13.51
N PRO A 119 5.66 12.82 -14.33
CA PRO A 119 6.89 12.07 -14.57
C PRO A 119 7.75 11.92 -13.31
#